data_235c217a3e36c7d63953448b4eb45217
#
_entry.id   235c217a3e36c7d63953448b4eb45217
#
_cell.length_a   1.000
_cell.length_b   1.000
_cell.length_c   1.000
_cell.angle_alpha   90.00
_cell.angle_beta   90.00
_cell.angle_gamma   90.00
#
_symmetry.space_group_name_H-M   'P 1'
#
loop_
_entity.id
_entity.type
_entity.pdbx_description
1 polymer ?
#
loop_
_entity_poly.entity_id
_entity_poly.type
_entity_poly.pdbx_seq_one_letter_code
_entity_poly.pdbx_strand_id
1 'polypeptide(L)'
;MPFIRTNVPQNTPAATRDAIVQGIHQALVDAIGMPPDELFNLVAGYAPGEFACSPTFNGVARSDRVVVVEITLRRGRSDAMKRALYAAIARNLQAAAGVAPADVFIFMHENDYSDWSVGHGRFAMDLVQNKAAA
;
A
#
# COMPACT_ATOMS: atom_id res chain seq x y z
N MET A 1 -4.88 -2.57 -10.77
CA MET A 1 -4.78 -3.70 -9.80
C MET A 1 -3.61 -3.45 -8.86
N PRO A 2 -3.79 -2.75 -7.76
CA PRO A 2 -2.76 -2.68 -6.73
C PRO A 2 -2.83 -3.89 -5.81
N PHE A 3 -1.66 -4.37 -5.42
CA PHE A 3 -1.48 -5.38 -4.38
C PHE A 3 -0.59 -4.79 -3.30
N ILE A 4 -1.04 -4.84 -2.06
CA ILE A 4 -0.38 -4.18 -0.95
C ILE A 4 0.15 -5.20 0.05
N ARG A 5 1.36 -4.97 0.54
CA ARG A 5 1.88 -5.59 1.76
C ARG A 5 2.10 -4.51 2.80
N THR A 6 1.48 -4.68 3.95
CA THR A 6 1.65 -3.78 5.09
C THR A 6 2.44 -4.50 6.17
N ASN A 7 3.60 -3.96 6.51
CA ASN A 7 4.53 -4.55 7.46
C ASN A 7 4.57 -3.67 8.69
N VAL A 8 4.27 -4.27 9.85
CA VAL A 8 4.16 -3.56 11.13
C VAL A 8 4.90 -4.32 12.23
N PRO A 9 5.26 -3.64 13.33
CA PRO A 9 5.70 -4.36 14.53
C PRO A 9 4.63 -5.32 15.04
N GLN A 10 5.06 -6.45 15.58
CA GLN A 10 4.18 -7.52 16.04
C GLN A 10 3.13 -7.05 17.05
N ASN A 11 3.49 -6.09 17.91
CA ASN A 11 2.61 -5.56 18.95
C ASN A 11 1.58 -4.53 18.47
N THR A 12 1.48 -4.31 17.16
CA THR A 12 0.46 -3.44 16.59
C THR A 12 -0.92 -4.06 16.78
N PRO A 13 -1.86 -3.40 17.48
CA PRO A 13 -3.19 -3.97 17.75
C PRO A 13 -3.98 -4.26 16.48
N ALA A 14 -4.87 -5.23 16.54
CA ALA A 14 -5.72 -5.61 15.41
C ALA A 14 -6.54 -4.43 14.86
N ALA A 15 -7.14 -3.62 15.74
CA ALA A 15 -7.91 -2.44 15.33
C ALA A 15 -7.04 -1.41 14.59
N THR A 16 -5.79 -1.23 15.02
CA THR A 16 -4.83 -0.34 14.34
C THR A 16 -4.47 -0.88 12.97
N ARG A 17 -4.23 -2.19 12.84
CA ARG A 17 -3.96 -2.84 11.56
C ARG A 17 -5.12 -2.65 10.57
N ASP A 18 -6.35 -2.83 11.03
CA ASP A 18 -7.55 -2.61 10.22
C ASP A 18 -7.67 -1.15 9.76
N ALA A 19 -7.41 -0.20 10.65
CA ALA A 19 -7.42 1.23 10.32
C ALA A 19 -6.33 1.59 9.30
N ILE A 20 -5.15 0.98 9.39
CA ILE A 20 -4.08 1.15 8.40
C ILE A 20 -4.53 0.64 7.03
N VAL A 21 -5.09 -0.57 6.98
CA VAL A 21 -5.58 -1.17 5.72
C VAL A 21 -6.63 -0.27 5.07
N GLN A 22 -7.60 0.20 5.84
CA GLN A 22 -8.66 1.08 5.31
C GLN A 22 -8.11 2.44 4.87
N GLY A 23 -7.16 3.00 5.61
CA GLY A 23 -6.53 4.27 5.25
C GLY A 23 -5.73 4.18 3.94
N ILE A 24 -4.99 3.10 3.73
CA ILE A 24 -4.29 2.84 2.47
C ILE A 24 -5.28 2.64 1.32
N HIS A 25 -6.31 1.84 1.56
CA HIS A 25 -7.34 1.56 0.57
C HIS A 25 -8.03 2.84 0.09
N GLN A 26 -8.47 3.69 1.01
CA GLN A 26 -9.10 4.96 0.67
C GLN A 26 -8.16 5.89 -0.09
N ALA A 27 -6.88 5.92 0.26
CA ALA A 27 -5.90 6.70 -0.46
C ALA A 27 -5.73 6.25 -1.92
N LEU A 28 -5.75 4.94 -2.17
CA LEU A 28 -5.69 4.38 -3.53
C LEU A 28 -6.94 4.76 -4.34
N VAL A 29 -8.11 4.70 -3.73
CA VAL A 29 -9.37 5.13 -4.37
C VAL A 29 -9.31 6.62 -4.73
N ASP A 30 -8.92 7.46 -3.79
CA ASP A 30 -8.96 8.92 -3.95
C ASP A 30 -7.85 9.44 -4.88
N ALA A 31 -6.63 8.92 -4.74
CA ALA A 31 -5.47 9.49 -5.42
C ALA A 31 -5.21 8.89 -6.81
N ILE A 32 -5.54 7.64 -7.03
CA ILE A 32 -5.28 6.97 -8.33
C ILE A 32 -6.53 6.39 -8.99
N GLY A 33 -7.72 6.63 -8.42
CA GLY A 33 -8.98 6.21 -8.99
C GLY A 33 -9.21 4.70 -8.99
N MET A 34 -8.63 4.00 -8.00
CA MET A 34 -8.83 2.56 -7.87
C MET A 34 -10.30 2.25 -7.57
N PRO A 35 -10.92 1.25 -8.25
CA PRO A 35 -12.25 0.79 -7.86
C PRO A 35 -12.29 0.30 -6.41
N PRO A 36 -13.34 0.64 -5.62
CA PRO A 36 -13.39 0.30 -4.19
C PRO A 36 -13.40 -1.20 -3.87
N ASP A 37 -13.72 -2.05 -4.82
CA ASP A 37 -13.74 -3.51 -4.66
C ASP A 37 -12.36 -4.16 -4.91
N GLU A 38 -11.36 -3.40 -5.33
CA GLU A 38 -10.00 -3.90 -5.55
C GLU A 38 -9.15 -3.87 -4.28
N LEU A 39 -9.61 -4.50 -3.20
CA LEU A 39 -8.86 -4.56 -1.94
C LEU A 39 -8.04 -5.84 -1.85
N PHE A 40 -6.72 -5.69 -1.98
CA PHE A 40 -5.74 -6.74 -1.69
C PHE A 40 -4.62 -6.15 -0.82
N ASN A 41 -4.65 -6.49 0.46
CA ASN A 41 -3.63 -6.04 1.41
C ASN A 41 -3.33 -7.17 2.40
N LEU A 42 -2.10 -7.65 2.38
CA LEU A 42 -1.61 -8.63 3.35
C LEU A 42 -0.87 -7.89 4.46
N VAL A 43 -1.29 -8.10 5.69
CA VAL A 43 -0.65 -7.49 6.86
C VAL A 43 0.21 -8.51 7.56
N ALA A 44 1.48 -8.18 7.77
CA ALA A 44 2.44 -9.00 8.50
C ALA A 44 2.99 -8.26 9.70
N GLY A 45 2.99 -8.91 10.86
CA GLY A 45 3.62 -8.43 12.08
C GLY A 45 4.98 -9.07 12.28
N TYR A 46 5.97 -8.29 12.76
CA TYR A 46 7.35 -8.72 12.94
C TYR A 46 7.77 -8.62 14.40
N ALA A 47 8.41 -9.66 14.90
CA ALA A 47 8.95 -9.69 16.24
C ALA A 47 10.11 -8.68 16.42
N PRO A 48 10.38 -8.24 17.67
CA PRO A 48 11.58 -7.43 17.94
C PRO A 48 12.85 -8.12 17.42
N GLY A 49 13.69 -7.36 16.71
CA GLY A 49 14.88 -7.88 16.04
C GLY A 49 14.68 -8.39 14.62
N GLU A 50 13.44 -8.55 14.18
CA GLU A 50 13.08 -8.96 12.81
C GLU A 50 12.52 -7.81 11.97
N PHE A 51 12.48 -6.61 12.53
CA PHE A 51 11.96 -5.41 11.89
C PHE A 51 12.95 -4.25 12.13
N ALA A 52 14.02 -4.26 11.35
CA ALA A 52 15.11 -3.28 11.49
C ALA A 52 14.90 -2.12 10.50
N CYS A 53 14.63 -0.93 11.04
CA CYS A 53 14.45 0.29 10.27
C CYS A 53 15.37 1.38 10.80
N SER A 54 16.07 2.07 9.90
CA SER A 54 16.92 3.21 10.30
C SER A 54 16.08 4.31 10.94
N PRO A 55 16.43 4.79 12.12
CA PRO A 55 15.70 5.87 12.78
C PRO A 55 15.97 7.26 12.20
N THR A 56 16.94 7.40 11.29
CA THR A 56 17.41 8.71 10.82
C THR A 56 17.59 8.83 9.30
N PHE A 57 17.36 7.75 8.56
CA PHE A 57 17.60 7.75 7.11
C PHE A 57 16.87 8.91 6.41
N ASN A 58 17.59 9.62 5.55
CA ASN A 58 17.12 10.78 4.78
C ASN A 58 16.64 11.96 5.65
N GLY A 59 17.16 12.10 6.86
CA GLY A 59 16.80 13.18 7.77
C GLY A 59 15.40 13.05 8.38
N VAL A 60 14.75 11.90 8.22
CA VAL A 60 13.44 11.62 8.81
C VAL A 60 13.63 10.89 10.14
N ALA A 61 13.16 11.51 11.22
CA ALA A 61 13.21 10.91 12.55
C ALA A 61 12.07 9.89 12.72
N ARG A 62 12.41 8.61 12.78
CA ARG A 62 11.44 7.52 12.94
C ARG A 62 11.46 6.98 14.36
N SER A 63 10.29 6.54 14.82
CA SER A 63 10.15 5.82 16.08
C SER A 63 10.30 4.30 15.87
N ASP A 64 10.02 3.52 16.90
CA ASP A 64 9.94 2.05 16.81
C ASP A 64 8.58 1.55 16.28
N ARG A 65 7.70 2.46 15.85
CA ARG A 65 6.36 2.18 15.35
C ARG A 65 6.23 2.39 13.83
N VAL A 66 7.30 2.13 13.10
CA VAL A 66 7.32 2.28 11.64
C VAL A 66 6.33 1.33 10.98
N VAL A 67 5.65 1.83 9.96
CA VAL A 67 4.82 1.04 9.04
C VAL A 67 5.49 1.07 7.68
N VAL A 68 5.84 -0.09 7.15
CA VAL A 68 6.41 -0.22 5.81
C VAL A 68 5.33 -0.72 4.86
N VAL A 69 4.99 0.10 3.88
CA VAL A 69 3.95 -0.19 2.89
C VAL A 69 4.60 -0.50 1.55
N GLU A 70 4.43 -1.71 1.07
CA GLU A 70 4.86 -2.13 -0.27
C GLU A 70 3.65 -2.13 -1.19
N ILE A 71 3.76 -1.42 -2.30
CA ILE A 71 2.68 -1.31 -3.28
C ILE A 71 3.16 -1.86 -4.61
N THR A 72 2.52 -2.91 -5.09
CA THR A 72 2.74 -3.43 -6.44
C THR A 72 1.55 -3.06 -7.30
N LEU A 73 1.78 -2.39 -8.40
CA LEU A 73 0.72 -2.00 -9.30
C LEU A 73 1.20 -1.92 -10.75
N ARG A 74 0.22 -1.86 -11.62
CA ARG A 74 0.44 -1.68 -13.05
C ARG A 74 1.11 -0.33 -13.35
N ARG A 75 2.04 -0.35 -14.27
CA ARG A 75 2.73 0.83 -14.82
C ARG A 75 1.73 1.85 -15.40
N GLY A 76 2.10 3.12 -15.38
CA GLY A 76 1.34 4.17 -16.05
C GLY A 76 0.81 5.31 -15.17
N ARG A 77 1.08 5.28 -13.84
CA ARG A 77 0.75 6.41 -12.97
C ARG A 77 1.84 7.47 -13.07
N SER A 78 1.42 8.74 -13.17
CA SER A 78 2.34 9.87 -13.19
C SER A 78 3.01 10.12 -11.84
N ASP A 79 4.10 10.85 -11.83
CA ASP A 79 4.75 11.28 -10.59
C ASP A 79 3.80 12.11 -9.72
N ALA A 80 2.96 12.93 -10.32
CA ALA A 80 1.96 13.71 -9.59
C ALA A 80 0.95 12.82 -8.86
N MET A 81 0.48 11.74 -9.52
CA MET A 81 -0.41 10.76 -8.89
C MET A 81 0.27 10.02 -7.75
N LYS A 82 1.53 9.64 -7.92
CA LYS A 82 2.33 8.97 -6.88
C LYS A 82 2.54 9.88 -5.67
N ARG A 83 2.87 11.16 -5.89
CA ARG A 83 2.99 12.15 -4.81
C ARG A 83 1.68 12.29 -4.04
N ALA A 84 0.57 12.40 -4.75
CA ALA A 84 -0.76 12.51 -4.14
C ALA A 84 -1.09 11.25 -3.32
N LEU A 85 -0.77 10.07 -3.84
CA LEU A 85 -0.99 8.80 -3.14
C LEU A 85 -0.19 8.72 -1.84
N TYR A 86 1.09 9.02 -1.88
CA TYR A 86 1.95 8.96 -0.68
C TYR A 86 1.50 9.93 0.39
N ALA A 87 1.16 11.16 -0.01
CA ALA A 87 0.61 12.16 0.91
C ALA A 87 -0.72 11.72 1.52
N ALA A 88 -1.61 11.14 0.72
CA ALA A 88 -2.90 10.65 1.18
C ALA A 88 -2.76 9.47 2.16
N ILE A 89 -1.85 8.53 1.89
CA ILE A 89 -1.57 7.42 2.80
C ILE A 89 -1.08 7.96 4.14
N ALA A 90 -0.07 8.82 4.15
CA ALA A 90 0.48 9.38 5.38
C ALA A 90 -0.61 10.11 6.20
N ARG A 91 -1.41 10.94 5.56
CA ARG A 91 -2.51 11.67 6.19
C ARG A 91 -3.56 10.73 6.76
N ASN A 92 -4.00 9.73 6.00
CA ASN A 92 -5.03 8.80 6.43
C ASN A 92 -4.56 7.92 7.60
N LEU A 93 -3.33 7.46 7.58
CA LEU A 93 -2.77 6.65 8.67
C LEU A 93 -2.61 7.46 9.95
N GLN A 94 -2.27 8.73 9.84
CA GLN A 94 -2.23 9.62 11.00
C GLN A 94 -3.62 9.82 11.60
N ALA A 95 -4.60 10.12 10.76
CA ALA A 95 -5.96 10.40 11.22
C ALA A 95 -6.69 9.17 11.78
N ALA A 96 -6.58 8.03 11.10
CA ALA A 96 -7.36 6.82 11.43
C ALA A 96 -6.64 5.87 12.39
N ALA A 97 -5.32 5.80 12.34
CA ALA A 97 -4.53 4.80 13.06
C ALA A 97 -3.53 5.40 14.04
N GLY A 98 -3.41 6.72 14.12
CA GLY A 98 -2.46 7.39 15.01
C GLY A 98 -1.00 7.15 14.63
N VAL A 99 -0.71 6.79 13.39
CA VAL A 99 0.65 6.59 12.89
C VAL A 99 1.24 7.94 12.53
N ALA A 100 2.38 8.29 13.12
CA ALA A 100 3.07 9.53 12.77
C ALA A 100 3.50 9.50 11.29
N PRO A 101 3.36 10.58 10.52
CA PRO A 101 3.79 10.60 9.12
C PRO A 101 5.25 10.21 8.91
N ALA A 102 6.13 10.55 9.86
CA ALA A 102 7.54 10.15 9.83
C ALA A 102 7.74 8.63 9.90
N ASP A 103 6.78 7.89 10.44
CA ASP A 103 6.81 6.43 10.58
C ASP A 103 6.22 5.69 9.38
N VAL A 104 5.72 6.39 8.37
CA VAL A 104 5.15 5.78 7.16
C VAL A 104 6.23 5.72 6.08
N PHE A 105 6.70 4.52 5.80
CA PHE A 105 7.67 4.26 4.74
C PHE A 105 6.98 3.52 3.60
N ILE A 106 6.98 4.10 2.41
CA ILE A 106 6.26 3.56 1.25
C ILE A 106 7.25 3.34 0.11
N PHE A 107 7.17 2.20 -0.56
CA PHE A 107 7.83 2.01 -1.84
C PHE A 107 6.94 1.22 -2.79
N MET A 108 7.22 1.36 -4.09
CA MET A 108 6.35 0.89 -5.15
C MET A 108 7.11 0.01 -6.12
N HIS A 109 6.48 -1.10 -6.50
CA HIS A 109 6.90 -1.95 -7.60
C HIS A 109 5.92 -1.80 -8.75
N GLU A 110 6.43 -1.54 -9.95
CA GLU A 110 5.58 -1.45 -11.13
C GLU A 110 5.72 -2.68 -12.01
N ASN A 111 4.61 -3.13 -12.57
CA ASN A 111 4.55 -4.23 -13.52
C ASN A 111 3.49 -3.95 -14.59
N ASP A 112 3.18 -4.96 -15.40
CA ASP A 112 2.22 -4.86 -16.48
C ASP A 112 1.05 -5.82 -16.27
N TYR A 113 -0.03 -5.69 -17.03
CA TYR A 113 -1.18 -6.61 -16.94
C TYR A 113 -0.80 -8.07 -17.15
N SER A 114 0.23 -8.31 -17.98
CA SER A 114 0.75 -9.64 -18.23
C SER A 114 1.34 -10.35 -17.00
N ASP A 115 1.62 -9.59 -15.94
CA ASP A 115 2.20 -10.13 -14.72
C ASP A 115 1.14 -10.55 -13.69
N TRP A 116 -0.15 -10.55 -14.07
CA TRP A 116 -1.26 -10.81 -13.17
C TRP A 116 -2.15 -11.96 -13.63
N SER A 117 -2.58 -12.77 -12.67
CA SER A 117 -3.72 -13.66 -12.75
C SER A 117 -4.57 -13.44 -11.50
N VAL A 118 -5.80 -12.98 -11.69
CA VAL A 118 -6.68 -12.56 -10.59
C VAL A 118 -7.68 -13.66 -10.17
N GLY A 119 -7.50 -14.85 -10.68
CA GLY A 119 -8.32 -16.01 -10.33
C GLY A 119 -8.48 -16.96 -11.51
N HIS A 120 -8.76 -18.22 -11.21
CA HIS A 120 -8.94 -19.32 -12.20
C HIS A 120 -7.74 -19.52 -13.14
N GLY A 121 -6.55 -19.03 -12.80
CA GLY A 121 -5.39 -19.05 -13.69
C GLY A 121 -5.55 -18.20 -14.96
N ARG A 122 -6.52 -17.30 -14.99
CA ARG A 122 -6.78 -16.45 -16.17
C ARG A 122 -5.75 -15.34 -16.28
N PHE A 123 -5.34 -15.09 -17.50
CA PHE A 123 -4.42 -14.00 -17.83
C PHE A 123 -5.15 -12.66 -17.79
N ALA A 124 -4.66 -11.71 -16.99
CA ALA A 124 -5.39 -10.45 -16.76
C ALA A 124 -5.55 -9.60 -18.02
N MET A 125 -4.60 -9.68 -18.97
CA MET A 125 -4.73 -9.00 -20.26
C MET A 125 -5.98 -9.42 -21.02
N ASP A 126 -6.35 -10.70 -20.98
CA ASP A 126 -7.56 -11.20 -21.66
C ASP A 126 -8.84 -10.58 -21.08
N LEU A 127 -8.86 -10.37 -19.77
CA LEU A 127 -10.00 -9.74 -19.09
C LEU A 127 -10.17 -8.27 -19.50
N VAL A 128 -9.05 -7.56 -19.68
CA VAL A 128 -9.06 -6.15 -20.12
C VAL A 128 -9.49 -6.03 -21.57
N GLN A 129 -8.98 -6.89 -22.45
CA GLN A 129 -9.34 -6.92 -23.87
C GLN A 129 -10.83 -7.24 -24.05
N ASN A 130 -11.37 -8.17 -23.28
CA ASN A 130 -12.79 -8.52 -23.32
C ASN A 130 -13.68 -7.36 -22.86
N LYS A 131 -13.27 -6.59 -21.86
CA LYS A 131 -13.99 -5.38 -21.44
C LYS A 131 -13.98 -4.29 -22.51
N ALA A 132 -12.88 -4.12 -23.22
CA ALA A 132 -12.76 -3.15 -24.30
C ALA A 132 -13.56 -3.55 -25.56
N ALA A 133 -13.78 -4.85 -25.78
CA ALA A 133 -14.56 -5.38 -26.90
C ALA A 133 -16.07 -5.41 -26.63
N ALA A 134 -16.48 -5.29 -25.38
CA ALA A 134 -17.89 -5.24 -24.97
C ALA A 134 -18.41 -3.80 -24.99
#